data_b4e3a50cfa7c3c370ea62abe30974e96
#
_entry.id   b4e3a50cfa7c3c370ea62abe30974e96
#
_cell.length_a   1.000
_cell.length_b   1.000
_cell.length_c   1.000
_cell.angle_alpha   90.00
_cell.angle_beta   90.00
_cell.angle_gamma   90.00
#
_symmetry.space_group_name_H-M   'P 1'
#
loop_
_entity.id
_entity.type
_entity.pdbx_description
1 polymer ?
#
loop_
_entity_poly.entity_id
_entity_poly.type
_entity_poly.pdbx_seq_one_letter_code
_entity_poly.pdbx_strand_id
1 'polypeptide(L)'
;MAVCMNEDRQVVAGPVILSEAMAMAQVAENVLEAMVREHARLVYRVAYSVVRNHHDAEDVTQETFARVLRYGKKVCEVRDQRTWLARIAWRVAVDRRKKMPEISLDDATNTVSELRTSLASAEEVVLGSEMSRMLEALISALPEQLRDPLTLSTVQEMSANDIAEILRIKPAVVRSRLFRAREILHEKLSALLRDKHGT
;
A
#
# COMPACT_ATOMS: atom_id res chain seq x y z
N MET A 1 -45.02 27.58 -53.82
CA MET A 1 -45.12 26.20 -53.40
C MET A 1 -43.71 25.61 -53.47
N ALA A 2 -42.99 25.71 -52.42
CA ALA A 2 -41.63 25.20 -52.35
C ALA A 2 -41.54 24.19 -51.17
N VAL A 3 -41.27 22.92 -51.51
CA VAL A 3 -41.15 21.81 -50.59
C VAL A 3 -39.73 21.81 -50.03
N CYS A 4 -39.59 22.08 -48.75
CA CYS A 4 -38.35 21.87 -48.03
C CYS A 4 -38.14 20.37 -47.78
N MET A 5 -37.17 19.78 -48.42
CA MET A 5 -36.63 18.47 -48.06
C MET A 5 -35.60 18.67 -46.97
N ASN A 6 -35.91 18.07 -45.81
CA ASN A 6 -35.03 17.98 -44.67
C ASN A 6 -34.10 16.78 -44.90
N GLU A 7 -32.82 17.00 -45.16
CA GLU A 7 -31.82 15.95 -45.24
C GLU A 7 -31.31 15.67 -43.82
N ASP A 8 -31.76 14.56 -43.29
CA ASP A 8 -31.21 13.93 -42.09
C ASP A 8 -29.70 13.62 -42.29
N ARG A 9 -28.88 14.45 -41.70
CA ARG A 9 -27.42 14.18 -41.58
C ARG A 9 -27.20 13.12 -40.52
N GLN A 10 -27.38 11.87 -40.90
CA GLN A 10 -26.89 10.73 -40.15
C GLN A 10 -25.35 10.81 -40.13
N VAL A 11 -24.80 11.27 -39.01
CA VAL A 11 -23.34 11.17 -38.75
C VAL A 11 -22.99 9.72 -38.55
N VAL A 12 -22.64 9.04 -39.61
CA VAL A 12 -22.07 7.70 -39.57
C VAL A 12 -20.69 7.86 -38.97
N ALA A 13 -20.54 7.54 -37.68
CA ALA A 13 -19.24 7.40 -37.05
C ALA A 13 -18.48 6.29 -37.78
N GLY A 14 -17.55 6.67 -38.65
CA GLY A 14 -16.88 5.75 -39.56
C GLY A 14 -16.02 4.73 -38.83
N PRO A 15 -15.68 3.61 -39.48
CA PRO A 15 -14.88 2.51 -38.93
C PRO A 15 -13.49 2.93 -38.40
N VAL A 16 -12.97 4.07 -38.83
CA VAL A 16 -11.70 4.65 -38.39
C VAL A 16 -11.72 5.05 -36.92
N ILE A 17 -12.79 5.68 -36.44
CA ILE A 17 -12.92 6.14 -35.03
C ILE A 17 -12.99 4.94 -34.08
N LEU A 18 -13.67 3.86 -34.48
CA LEU A 18 -13.74 2.61 -33.72
C LEU A 18 -12.37 1.92 -33.63
N SER A 19 -11.61 1.93 -34.74
CA SER A 19 -10.27 1.35 -34.80
C SER A 19 -9.28 2.08 -33.90
N GLU A 20 -9.30 3.41 -33.89
CA GLU A 20 -8.46 4.24 -33.00
C GLU A 20 -8.84 4.07 -31.54
N ALA A 21 -10.13 4.00 -31.22
CA ALA A 21 -10.60 3.78 -29.86
C ALA A 21 -10.17 2.39 -29.33
N MET A 22 -10.27 1.37 -30.17
CA MET A 22 -9.81 0.00 -29.83
C MET A 22 -8.29 -0.06 -29.66
N ALA A 23 -7.52 0.56 -30.55
CA ALA A 23 -6.05 0.62 -30.43
C ALA A 23 -5.62 1.33 -29.14
N MET A 24 -6.30 2.43 -28.77
CA MET A 24 -6.01 3.14 -27.52
C MET A 24 -6.44 2.37 -26.26
N ALA A 25 -7.51 1.58 -26.34
CA ALA A 25 -7.91 0.68 -25.24
C ALA A 25 -6.87 -0.41 -25.04
N GLN A 26 -6.37 -0.99 -26.13
CA GLN A 26 -5.30 -2.01 -26.08
C GLN A 26 -4.00 -1.47 -25.49
N VAL A 27 -3.62 -0.24 -25.83
CA VAL A 27 -2.44 0.42 -25.24
C VAL A 27 -2.61 0.63 -23.74
N ALA A 28 -3.79 1.05 -23.29
CA ALA A 28 -4.07 1.23 -21.87
C ALA A 28 -4.04 -0.09 -21.10
N GLU A 29 -4.55 -1.17 -21.70
CA GLU A 29 -4.52 -2.53 -21.13
C GLU A 29 -3.08 -3.05 -21.00
N ASN A 30 -2.26 -2.90 -22.05
CA ASN A 30 -0.84 -3.30 -22.04
C ASN A 30 -0.04 -2.51 -20.97
N VAL A 31 -0.28 -1.21 -20.82
CA VAL A 31 0.36 -0.39 -19.78
C VAL A 31 -0.05 -0.86 -18.40
N LEU A 32 -1.32 -1.16 -18.18
CA LEU A 32 -1.79 -1.67 -16.90
C LEU A 32 -1.16 -3.04 -16.57
N GLU A 33 -1.13 -3.96 -17.53
CA GLU A 33 -0.51 -5.28 -17.35
C GLU A 33 0.96 -5.14 -16.95
N ALA A 34 1.71 -4.25 -17.63
CA ALA A 34 3.08 -3.94 -17.29
C ALA A 34 3.21 -3.40 -15.87
N MET A 35 2.35 -2.46 -15.47
CA MET A 35 2.32 -1.87 -14.11
C MET A 35 2.01 -2.92 -13.04
N VAL A 36 1.05 -3.82 -13.29
CA VAL A 36 0.75 -4.91 -12.36
C VAL A 36 1.95 -5.83 -12.22
N ARG A 37 2.55 -6.25 -13.33
CA ARG A 37 3.71 -7.16 -13.33
C ARG A 37 4.91 -6.57 -12.58
N GLU A 38 5.16 -5.27 -12.76
CA GLU A 38 6.32 -4.60 -12.16
C GLU A 38 6.08 -4.20 -10.69
N HIS A 39 4.87 -3.75 -10.36
CA HIS A 39 4.62 -3.09 -9.08
C HIS A 39 3.69 -3.85 -8.12
N ALA A 40 3.10 -5.00 -8.51
CA ALA A 40 2.18 -5.74 -7.63
C ALA A 40 2.79 -6.07 -6.27
N ARG A 41 4.08 -6.48 -6.27
CA ARG A 41 4.80 -6.79 -5.03
C ARG A 41 4.98 -5.57 -4.12
N LEU A 42 5.24 -4.39 -4.68
CA LEU A 42 5.34 -3.14 -3.92
C LEU A 42 3.98 -2.77 -3.32
N VAL A 43 2.93 -2.77 -4.14
CA VAL A 43 1.55 -2.46 -3.72
C VAL A 43 1.11 -3.38 -2.59
N TYR A 44 1.34 -4.70 -2.73
CA TYR A 44 1.06 -5.68 -1.70
C TYR A 44 1.83 -5.41 -0.39
N ARG A 45 3.13 -5.11 -0.45
CA ARG A 45 3.94 -4.80 0.73
C ARG A 45 3.46 -3.54 1.45
N VAL A 46 3.10 -2.50 0.71
CA VAL A 46 2.50 -1.29 1.28
C VAL A 46 1.17 -1.62 1.95
N ALA A 47 0.31 -2.38 1.29
CA ALA A 47 -0.95 -2.84 1.86
C ALA A 47 -0.73 -3.64 3.15
N TYR A 48 0.09 -4.68 3.09
CA TYR A 48 0.38 -5.55 4.22
C TYR A 48 1.00 -4.81 5.42
N SER A 49 1.86 -3.82 5.16
CA SER A 49 2.47 -3.02 6.23
C SER A 49 1.43 -2.28 7.10
N VAL A 50 0.24 -2.03 6.53
CA VAL A 50 -0.86 -1.30 7.20
C VAL A 50 -1.87 -2.25 7.81
N VAL A 51 -2.38 -3.23 7.01
CA VAL A 51 -3.50 -4.09 7.43
C VAL A 51 -3.06 -5.33 8.21
N ARG A 52 -1.80 -5.76 8.07
CA ARG A 52 -1.18 -6.88 8.79
C ARG A 52 -1.92 -8.22 8.63
N ASN A 53 -2.72 -8.37 7.61
CA ASN A 53 -3.44 -9.58 7.24
C ASN A 53 -3.27 -9.85 5.75
N HIS A 54 -3.01 -11.09 5.35
CA HIS A 54 -2.74 -11.45 3.96
C HIS A 54 -3.97 -11.23 3.07
N HIS A 55 -5.11 -11.71 3.51
CA HIS A 55 -6.36 -11.59 2.75
C HIS A 55 -6.73 -10.12 2.52
N ASP A 56 -6.66 -9.31 3.58
CA ASP A 56 -6.90 -7.87 3.46
C ASP A 56 -5.86 -7.16 2.59
N ALA A 57 -4.59 -7.59 2.63
CA ALA A 57 -3.55 -7.04 1.77
C ALA A 57 -3.77 -7.38 0.30
N GLU A 58 -4.25 -8.58 -0.01
CA GLU A 58 -4.65 -8.98 -1.36
C GLU A 58 -5.83 -8.15 -1.85
N ASP A 59 -6.88 -7.99 -1.04
CA ASP A 59 -8.04 -7.16 -1.37
C ASP A 59 -7.65 -5.69 -1.63
N VAL A 60 -6.79 -5.12 -0.77
CA VAL A 60 -6.25 -3.77 -0.97
C VAL A 60 -5.46 -3.67 -2.26
N THR A 61 -4.68 -4.70 -2.58
CA THR A 61 -3.90 -4.76 -3.83
C THR A 61 -4.82 -4.77 -5.04
N GLN A 62 -5.85 -5.61 -5.03
CA GLN A 62 -6.85 -5.68 -6.09
C GLN A 62 -7.62 -4.36 -6.23
N GLU A 63 -8.10 -3.77 -5.13
CA GLU A 63 -8.79 -2.49 -5.14
C GLU A 63 -7.88 -1.36 -5.64
N THR A 64 -6.59 -1.39 -5.32
CA THR A 64 -5.61 -0.43 -5.83
C THR A 64 -5.54 -0.48 -7.35
N PHE A 65 -5.37 -1.65 -7.95
CA PHE A 65 -5.33 -1.79 -9.41
C PHE A 65 -6.69 -1.54 -10.06
N ALA A 66 -7.80 -1.89 -9.42
CA ALA A 66 -9.13 -1.52 -9.88
C ALA A 66 -9.34 0.00 -9.92
N ARG A 67 -8.76 0.74 -8.97
CA ARG A 67 -8.76 2.22 -9.01
C ARG A 67 -7.88 2.74 -10.15
N VAL A 68 -6.71 2.14 -10.36
CA VAL A 68 -5.80 2.49 -11.47
C VAL A 68 -6.51 2.33 -12.81
N LEU A 69 -7.25 1.25 -13.02
CA LEU A 69 -8.08 1.05 -14.22
C LEU A 69 -9.03 2.23 -14.49
N ARG A 70 -9.65 2.78 -13.45
CA ARG A 70 -10.58 3.92 -13.58
C ARG A 70 -9.88 5.21 -14.01
N TYR A 71 -8.56 5.34 -13.81
CA TYR A 71 -7.79 6.49 -14.32
C TYR A 71 -7.60 6.44 -15.85
N GLY A 72 -7.74 5.26 -16.47
CA GLY A 72 -7.67 5.08 -17.92
C GLY A 72 -6.38 5.68 -18.52
N LYS A 73 -6.54 6.47 -19.58
CA LYS A 73 -5.40 7.05 -20.32
C LYS A 73 -4.48 7.94 -19.48
N LYS A 74 -4.96 8.54 -18.38
CA LYS A 74 -4.16 9.41 -17.50
C LYS A 74 -3.03 8.66 -16.79
N VAL A 75 -3.09 7.33 -16.74
CA VAL A 75 -2.01 6.48 -16.20
C VAL A 75 -0.71 6.66 -16.98
N CYS A 76 -0.80 6.86 -18.30
CA CYS A 76 0.36 7.07 -19.16
C CYS A 76 1.09 8.41 -18.89
N GLU A 77 0.44 9.37 -18.25
CA GLU A 77 1.00 10.68 -17.92
C GLU A 77 1.76 10.67 -16.57
N VAL A 78 1.62 9.59 -15.80
CA VAL A 78 2.27 9.46 -14.48
C VAL A 78 3.76 9.21 -14.66
N ARG A 79 4.60 10.16 -14.24
CA ARG A 79 6.07 10.07 -14.35
C ARG A 79 6.66 9.06 -13.37
N ASP A 80 6.20 9.07 -12.13
CA ASP A 80 6.61 8.12 -11.08
C ASP A 80 5.45 7.21 -10.73
N GLN A 81 5.31 6.14 -11.50
CA GLN A 81 4.26 5.14 -11.33
C GLN A 81 4.40 4.42 -9.98
N ARG A 82 5.62 4.19 -9.54
CA ARG A 82 5.94 3.47 -8.31
C ARG A 82 5.39 4.21 -7.08
N THR A 83 5.80 5.46 -6.87
CA THR A 83 5.35 6.26 -5.74
C THR A 83 3.85 6.59 -5.83
N TRP A 84 3.35 6.79 -7.05
CA TRP A 84 1.92 7.03 -7.27
C TRP A 84 1.06 5.82 -6.88
N LEU A 85 1.44 4.59 -7.27
CA LEU A 85 0.78 3.35 -6.88
C LEU A 85 0.85 3.12 -5.37
N ALA A 86 2.03 3.30 -4.79
CA ALA A 86 2.23 3.18 -3.34
C ALA A 86 1.31 4.14 -2.56
N ARG A 87 1.11 5.37 -3.06
CA ARG A 87 0.18 6.35 -2.48
C ARG A 87 -1.28 5.90 -2.54
N ILE A 88 -1.70 5.29 -3.65
CA ILE A 88 -3.06 4.75 -3.79
C ILE A 88 -3.24 3.59 -2.81
N ALA A 89 -2.30 2.64 -2.81
CA ALA A 89 -2.31 1.48 -1.92
C ALA A 89 -2.37 1.88 -0.44
N TRP A 90 -1.53 2.83 -0.04
CA TRP A 90 -1.52 3.38 1.32
C TRP A 90 -2.89 3.91 1.73
N ARG A 91 -3.54 4.72 0.89
CA ARG A 91 -4.86 5.27 1.19
C ARG A 91 -5.92 4.20 1.31
N VAL A 92 -5.94 3.25 0.37
CA VAL A 92 -6.89 2.13 0.41
C VAL A 92 -6.70 1.32 1.69
N ALA A 93 -5.45 1.01 2.04
CA ALA A 93 -5.10 0.25 3.23
C ALA A 93 -5.49 0.97 4.53
N VAL A 94 -5.20 2.27 4.64
CA VAL A 94 -5.59 3.08 5.81
C VAL A 94 -7.10 3.19 5.94
N ASP A 95 -7.82 3.40 4.84
CA ASP A 95 -9.28 3.44 4.83
C ASP A 95 -9.89 2.10 5.25
N ARG A 96 -9.30 0.98 4.80
CA ARG A 96 -9.74 -0.36 5.20
C ARG A 96 -9.48 -0.59 6.70
N ARG A 97 -8.29 -0.30 7.19
CA ARG A 97 -7.95 -0.43 8.62
C ARG A 97 -8.92 0.34 9.53
N LYS A 98 -9.32 1.57 9.13
CA LYS A 98 -10.28 2.38 9.89
C LYS A 98 -11.70 1.79 9.95
N LYS A 99 -12.06 0.96 8.97
CA LYS A 99 -13.37 0.29 8.89
C LYS A 99 -13.40 -1.05 9.62
N MET A 100 -12.24 -1.62 9.89
CA MET A 100 -12.16 -2.86 10.65
C MET A 100 -12.39 -2.54 12.13
N PRO A 101 -13.27 -3.28 12.83
CA PRO A 101 -13.30 -3.23 14.29
C PRO A 101 -11.89 -3.58 14.79
N GLU A 102 -11.46 -2.96 15.90
CA GLU A 102 -10.19 -3.30 16.55
C GLU A 102 -10.20 -4.81 16.84
N ILE A 103 -9.59 -5.59 15.94
CA ILE A 103 -9.45 -7.03 16.13
C ILE A 103 -8.45 -7.21 17.25
N SER A 104 -8.87 -7.91 18.29
CA SER A 104 -8.01 -8.35 19.40
C SER A 104 -6.70 -8.90 18.89
N LEU A 105 -5.62 -8.61 19.62
CA LEU A 105 -4.24 -9.00 19.36
C LEU A 105 -4.01 -10.51 19.07
N ASP A 106 -5.01 -11.36 19.30
CA ASP A 106 -4.91 -12.81 19.15
C ASP A 106 -4.91 -13.32 17.70
N ASP A 107 -5.54 -12.61 16.77
CA ASP A 107 -5.63 -13.06 15.34
C ASP A 107 -4.39 -12.69 14.50
N ALA A 108 -3.60 -11.71 14.92
CA ALA A 108 -2.39 -11.29 14.20
C ALA A 108 -1.26 -12.32 14.25
N THR A 109 -1.40 -13.34 15.09
CA THR A 109 -0.31 -14.30 15.39
C THR A 109 -0.12 -15.42 14.39
N ASN A 110 -1.12 -15.75 13.61
CA ASN A 110 -1.03 -16.89 12.67
C ASN A 110 -0.17 -16.61 11.45
N THR A 111 -0.01 -15.36 11.05
CA THR A 111 0.50 -15.00 9.72
C THR A 111 2.02 -14.80 9.68
N VAL A 112 2.64 -14.39 10.79
CA VAL A 112 4.12 -14.26 10.88
C VAL A 112 4.77 -15.63 11.07
N SER A 113 4.04 -16.59 11.63
CA SER A 113 4.51 -17.98 11.84
C SER A 113 4.74 -18.72 10.52
N GLU A 114 3.86 -18.56 9.53
CA GLU A 114 3.97 -19.33 8.26
C GLU A 114 5.18 -18.95 7.40
N LEU A 115 5.61 -17.69 7.42
CA LEU A 115 6.78 -17.23 6.65
C LEU A 115 8.13 -17.55 7.32
N ARG A 116 8.14 -17.85 8.63
CA ARG A 116 9.36 -18.15 9.39
C ARG A 116 9.62 -19.64 9.58
N THR A 117 8.64 -20.50 9.35
CA THR A 117 8.70 -21.93 9.69
C THR A 117 9.71 -22.73 8.86
N SER A 118 10.38 -22.12 7.90
CA SER A 118 11.29 -22.84 6.99
C SER A 118 12.73 -22.99 7.49
N LEU A 119 13.21 -22.25 8.52
CA LEU A 119 14.66 -22.18 8.80
C LEU A 119 15.08 -22.02 10.27
N ALA A 120 14.17 -22.01 11.25
CA ALA A 120 14.54 -21.78 12.65
C ALA A 120 14.10 -22.93 13.57
N SER A 121 14.84 -23.16 14.68
CA SER A 121 14.43 -24.11 15.72
C SER A 121 13.13 -23.66 16.40
N ALA A 122 12.36 -24.63 16.96
CA ALA A 122 11.06 -24.31 17.58
C ALA A 122 11.18 -23.26 18.70
N GLU A 123 12.27 -23.24 19.43
CA GLU A 123 12.55 -22.33 20.55
C GLU A 123 12.85 -20.89 20.04
N GLU A 124 13.63 -20.75 18.96
CA GLU A 124 13.88 -19.45 18.29
C GLU A 124 12.62 -18.89 17.62
N VAL A 125 11.76 -19.75 17.11
CA VAL A 125 10.47 -19.36 16.51
C VAL A 125 9.54 -18.77 17.57
N VAL A 126 9.45 -19.38 18.76
CA VAL A 126 8.59 -18.89 19.86
C VAL A 126 9.08 -17.54 20.39
N LEU A 127 10.39 -17.43 20.71
CA LEU A 127 11.00 -16.17 21.16
C LEU A 127 10.87 -15.05 20.10
N GLY A 128 11.06 -15.40 18.82
CA GLY A 128 10.90 -14.47 17.72
C GLY A 128 9.44 -14.01 17.53
N SER A 129 8.47 -14.87 17.82
CA SER A 129 7.05 -14.52 17.74
C SER A 129 6.62 -13.59 18.88
N GLU A 130 7.06 -13.83 20.11
CA GLU A 130 6.78 -12.93 21.25
C GLU A 130 7.40 -11.56 21.07
N MET A 131 8.65 -11.49 20.61
CA MET A 131 9.33 -10.24 20.32
C MET A 131 8.62 -9.47 19.19
N SER A 132 8.17 -10.17 18.15
CA SER A 132 7.41 -9.55 17.04
C SER A 132 6.08 -8.97 17.54
N ARG A 133 5.33 -9.72 18.36
CA ARG A 133 4.07 -9.23 18.96
C ARG A 133 4.30 -8.00 19.83
N MET A 134 5.34 -8.04 20.68
CA MET A 134 5.69 -6.91 21.53
C MET A 134 6.05 -5.67 20.71
N LEU A 135 6.84 -5.84 19.66
CA LEU A 135 7.21 -4.73 18.76
C LEU A 135 5.99 -4.18 18.02
N GLU A 136 5.08 -5.03 17.55
CA GLU A 136 3.83 -4.61 16.93
C GLU A 136 2.92 -3.82 17.87
N ALA A 137 2.79 -4.27 19.12
CA ALA A 137 2.05 -3.56 20.15
C ALA A 137 2.67 -2.17 20.41
N LEU A 138 4.00 -2.10 20.53
CA LEU A 138 4.71 -0.83 20.72
C LEU A 138 4.54 0.12 19.53
N ILE A 139 4.60 -0.39 18.28
CA ILE A 139 4.37 0.40 17.08
C ILE A 139 2.92 0.90 17.02
N SER A 140 1.95 0.05 17.37
CA SER A 140 0.53 0.40 17.38
C SER A 140 0.20 1.48 18.40
N ALA A 141 0.91 1.50 19.52
CA ALA A 141 0.78 2.52 20.57
C ALA A 141 1.43 3.88 20.23
N LEU A 142 2.18 3.96 19.11
CA LEU A 142 2.73 5.25 18.66
C LEU A 142 1.62 6.16 18.13
N PRO A 143 1.75 7.49 18.33
CA PRO A 143 0.89 8.47 17.63
C PRO A 143 0.93 8.24 16.11
N GLU A 144 -0.21 8.38 15.43
CA GLU A 144 -0.35 8.15 13.98
C GLU A 144 0.73 8.87 13.17
N GLN A 145 1.05 10.12 13.55
CA GLN A 145 2.08 10.90 12.89
C GLN A 145 3.49 10.30 12.92
N LEU A 146 3.82 9.47 13.91
CA LEU A 146 5.09 8.77 14.04
C LEU A 146 4.99 7.35 13.47
N ARG A 147 3.86 6.69 13.68
CA ARG A 147 3.59 5.33 13.23
C ARG A 147 3.59 5.21 11.72
N ASP A 148 2.88 6.10 11.00
CA ASP A 148 2.73 6.04 9.55
C ASP A 148 4.06 6.10 8.79
N PRO A 149 4.95 7.10 9.02
CA PRO A 149 6.26 7.10 8.37
C PRO A 149 7.13 5.90 8.78
N LEU A 150 7.03 5.43 10.03
CA LEU A 150 7.74 4.24 10.48
C LEU A 150 7.27 3.00 9.74
N THR A 151 5.97 2.78 9.63
CA THR A 151 5.37 1.66 8.89
C THR A 151 5.81 1.67 7.42
N LEU A 152 5.75 2.82 6.74
CA LEU A 152 6.23 2.93 5.36
C LEU A 152 7.73 2.68 5.24
N SER A 153 8.53 3.06 6.23
CA SER A 153 9.98 2.81 6.22
C SER A 153 10.36 1.32 6.32
N THR A 154 9.43 0.45 6.72
CA THR A 154 9.65 -1.01 6.72
C THR A 154 9.45 -1.63 5.33
N VAL A 155 8.81 -0.90 4.41
CA VAL A 155 8.68 -1.34 3.02
C VAL A 155 10.02 -1.16 2.31
N GLN A 156 10.56 -2.27 1.76
CA GLN A 156 11.84 -2.23 1.06
C GLN A 156 11.84 -1.20 -0.08
N GLU A 157 12.99 -0.57 -0.27
CA GLU A 157 13.24 0.41 -1.34
C GLU A 157 12.45 1.73 -1.21
N MET A 158 11.79 2.00 -0.08
CA MET A 158 11.15 3.29 0.17
C MET A 158 12.14 4.29 0.76
N SER A 159 12.43 5.35 0.01
CA SER A 159 13.23 6.47 0.50
C SER A 159 12.40 7.44 1.36
N ALA A 160 13.07 8.30 2.13
CA ALA A 160 12.38 9.35 2.88
C ALA A 160 11.62 10.33 1.97
N ASN A 161 12.05 10.48 0.71
CA ASN A 161 11.35 11.31 -0.27
C ASN A 161 10.05 10.63 -0.74
N ASP A 162 10.08 9.33 -1.02
CA ASP A 162 8.89 8.56 -1.41
C ASP A 162 7.83 8.59 -0.29
N ILE A 163 8.27 8.37 0.96
CA ILE A 163 7.40 8.44 2.14
C ILE A 163 6.79 9.85 2.28
N ALA A 164 7.60 10.89 2.08
CA ALA A 164 7.15 12.28 2.13
C ALA A 164 6.06 12.56 1.10
N GLU A 165 6.24 12.04 -0.11
CA GLU A 165 5.27 12.17 -1.19
C GLU A 165 3.97 11.41 -0.91
N ILE A 166 4.07 10.17 -0.39
CA ILE A 166 2.91 9.34 -0.01
C ILE A 166 2.10 10.04 1.08
N LEU A 167 2.76 10.52 2.13
CA LEU A 167 2.13 11.15 3.29
C LEU A 167 1.82 12.64 3.09
N ARG A 168 2.26 13.25 1.97
CA ARG A 168 2.12 14.68 1.66
C ARG A 168 2.73 15.60 2.73
N ILE A 169 3.92 15.28 3.20
CA ILE A 169 4.71 16.06 4.16
C ILE A 169 6.11 16.32 3.60
N LYS A 170 6.88 17.20 4.23
CA LYS A 170 8.26 17.48 3.81
C LYS A 170 9.20 16.31 4.17
N PRO A 171 10.22 15.97 3.34
CA PRO A 171 11.20 14.92 3.66
C PRO A 171 11.94 15.14 4.98
N ALA A 172 12.21 16.40 5.36
CA ALA A 172 12.81 16.71 6.65
C ALA A 172 11.91 16.30 7.83
N VAL A 173 10.57 16.46 7.68
CA VAL A 173 9.59 16.04 8.68
C VAL A 173 9.54 14.51 8.78
N VAL A 174 9.64 13.80 7.66
CA VAL A 174 9.75 12.33 7.67
C VAL A 174 10.94 11.87 8.49
N ARG A 175 12.14 12.42 8.20
CA ARG A 175 13.37 12.06 8.92
C ARG A 175 13.24 12.32 10.42
N SER A 176 12.74 13.50 10.80
CA SER A 176 12.53 13.85 12.22
C SER A 176 11.54 12.91 12.91
N ARG A 177 10.42 12.57 12.25
CA ARG A 177 9.42 11.65 12.79
C ARG A 177 9.95 10.23 12.92
N LEU A 178 10.71 9.73 11.94
CA LEU A 178 11.37 8.43 12.00
C LEU A 178 12.38 8.35 13.15
N PHE A 179 13.18 9.40 13.33
CA PHE A 179 14.11 9.47 14.44
C PHE A 179 13.39 9.39 15.79
N ARG A 180 12.36 10.22 15.98
CA ARG A 180 11.58 10.25 17.23
C ARG A 180 10.81 8.94 17.49
N ALA A 181 10.27 8.32 16.44
CA ALA A 181 9.61 7.02 16.57
C ALA A 181 10.57 5.95 17.06
N ARG A 182 11.78 5.90 16.51
CA ARG A 182 12.82 4.93 16.89
C ARG A 182 13.32 5.16 18.31
N GLU A 183 13.49 6.41 18.75
CA GLU A 183 13.84 6.73 20.14
C GLU A 183 12.80 6.18 21.12
N ILE A 184 11.51 6.51 20.90
CA ILE A 184 10.42 6.02 21.75
C ILE A 184 10.38 4.49 21.81
N LEU A 185 10.54 3.82 20.65
CA LEU A 185 10.56 2.36 20.61
C LEU A 185 11.76 1.78 21.35
N HIS A 186 12.93 2.39 21.19
CA HIS A 186 14.15 1.95 21.89
C HIS A 186 14.03 2.09 23.40
N GLU A 187 13.51 3.21 23.89
CA GLU A 187 13.28 3.43 25.32
C GLU A 187 12.31 2.41 25.91
N LYS A 188 11.15 2.24 25.26
CA LYS A 188 10.12 1.29 25.71
C LYS A 188 10.61 -0.16 25.67
N LEU A 189 11.29 -0.56 24.59
CA LEU A 189 11.84 -1.90 24.47
C LEU A 189 12.92 -2.16 25.52
N SER A 190 13.81 -1.20 25.75
CA SER A 190 14.86 -1.30 26.77
C SER A 190 14.30 -1.38 28.19
N ALA A 191 13.18 -0.70 28.48
CA ALA A 191 12.49 -0.82 29.76
C ALA A 191 11.91 -2.23 29.94
N LEU A 192 11.18 -2.74 28.96
CA LEU A 192 10.57 -4.07 29.00
C LEU A 192 11.59 -5.21 29.12
N LEU A 193 12.75 -5.08 28.47
CA LEU A 193 13.83 -6.06 28.55
C LEU A 193 14.52 -6.05 29.93
N ARG A 194 14.64 -4.88 30.57
CA ARG A 194 15.17 -4.76 31.95
C ARG A 194 14.23 -5.40 32.96
N ASP A 195 12.93 -5.20 32.83
CA ASP A 195 11.94 -5.80 33.71
C ASP A 195 11.91 -7.34 33.62
N LYS A 196 12.15 -7.89 32.42
CA LYS A 196 12.25 -9.37 32.21
C LYS A 196 13.54 -10.00 32.79
N HIS A 197 14.63 -9.24 32.93
CA HIS A 197 15.90 -9.71 33.42
C HIS A 197 16.17 -9.33 34.88
N GLY A 198 15.28 -8.58 35.53
CA GLY A 198 15.40 -8.15 36.91
C GLY A 198 14.66 -9.00 37.94
N THR A 199 14.14 -10.17 37.53
CA THR A 199 13.54 -11.19 38.38
C THR A 199 14.36 -12.47 38.30
#